data_a60dea73e655985832ea5989cc462235
#
_entry.id   a60dea73e655985832ea5989cc462235
#
_cell.length_a   1.000
_cell.length_b   1.000
_cell.length_c   1.000
_cell.angle_alpha   90.00
_cell.angle_beta   90.00
_cell.angle_gamma   90.00
#
_symmetry.space_group_name_H-M   'P 1'
#
loop_
_entity.id
_entity.type
_entity.pdbx_description
1 polymer ?
#
loop_
_entity_poly.entity_id
_entity_poly.type
_entity_poly.pdbx_seq_one_letter_code
_entity_poly.pdbx_strand_id
1 'polypeptide(L)'
;MPQRTICIQNPATLSIKDSALAIEQSGGLRGLIPLEDIWVLIIETHQAQVTTAALSRMVAEGIGVMFCGKDHMPNGLLLPLGAHSRHAAIVEDQLAISKPLQKRLWQKVVQAKINNQAAALSLTGKDASKIFEISKAVLSGDTTNRESVAASAYFKEMLPLGSRREGPYSYALDYGYTVLRAGIGRAAVASGWLVSRGIHHANNLNAFNLVDDLIEPFRPVVDLLVVQEGLYGELTPDVRKALASVFEYEVRVSGQIMSVQTAIEMELASLRNAVIGADAGLLQLPEVLPLRRIGFE
;
A
#
# COMPACT_ATOMS: atom_id res chain seq x y z
N MET A 1 -7.39 -7.49 -15.65
CA MET A 1 -7.24 -8.78 -14.93
C MET A 1 -6.50 -8.49 -13.64
N PRO A 2 -6.72 -9.20 -12.56
CA PRO A 2 -5.97 -8.99 -11.31
C PRO A 2 -4.51 -9.35 -11.57
N GLN A 3 -3.62 -8.39 -11.36
CA GLN A 3 -2.19 -8.55 -11.50
C GLN A 3 -1.61 -9.07 -10.17
N ARG A 4 -0.49 -9.79 -10.25
CA ARG A 4 0.11 -10.51 -9.10
C ARG A 4 1.28 -9.73 -8.50
N THR A 5 1.53 -9.98 -7.22
CA THR A 5 2.79 -9.63 -6.59
C THR A 5 3.75 -10.83 -6.69
N ILE A 6 4.92 -10.63 -7.28
CA ILE A 6 5.93 -11.66 -7.44
C ILE A 6 7.09 -11.38 -6.49
N CYS A 7 7.47 -12.38 -5.67
CA CYS A 7 8.60 -12.28 -4.75
C CYS A 7 9.75 -13.19 -5.19
N ILE A 8 10.92 -12.62 -5.37
CA ILE A 8 12.17 -13.35 -5.68
C ILE A 8 13.01 -13.44 -4.41
N GLN A 9 12.92 -14.58 -3.72
CA GLN A 9 13.58 -14.81 -2.44
C GLN A 9 14.88 -15.60 -2.57
N ASN A 10 15.02 -16.36 -3.66
CA ASN A 10 16.20 -17.21 -3.92
C ASN A 10 17.03 -16.65 -5.07
N PRO A 11 18.31 -17.01 -5.16
CA PRO A 11 19.16 -16.66 -6.30
C PRO A 11 18.49 -16.98 -7.63
N ALA A 12 18.39 -16.00 -8.51
CA ALA A 12 17.70 -16.14 -9.79
C ALA A 12 18.28 -15.19 -10.84
N THR A 13 18.19 -15.57 -12.11
CA THR A 13 18.39 -14.67 -13.26
C THR A 13 17.02 -14.30 -13.82
N LEU A 14 16.79 -12.99 -13.95
CA LEU A 14 15.56 -12.42 -14.47
C LEU A 14 15.81 -11.81 -15.84
N SER A 15 15.08 -12.28 -16.83
CA SER A 15 15.19 -11.83 -18.22
C SER A 15 13.82 -11.73 -18.88
N ILE A 16 13.75 -11.21 -20.09
CA ILE A 16 12.52 -11.21 -20.89
C ILE A 16 12.60 -12.29 -21.97
N LYS A 17 11.56 -13.09 -22.05
CA LYS A 17 11.35 -14.07 -23.09
C LYS A 17 9.88 -14.05 -23.51
N ASP A 18 9.61 -13.89 -24.80
CA ASP A 18 8.27 -13.94 -25.38
C ASP A 18 7.24 -13.04 -24.64
N SER A 19 7.62 -11.80 -24.34
CA SER A 19 6.81 -10.81 -23.57
C SER A 19 6.48 -11.25 -22.14
N ALA A 20 7.18 -12.24 -21.59
CA ALA A 20 7.05 -12.70 -20.22
C ALA A 20 8.35 -12.48 -19.45
N LEU A 21 8.23 -12.35 -18.13
CA LEU A 21 9.36 -12.40 -17.19
C LEU A 21 9.79 -13.87 -17.06
N ALA A 22 10.99 -14.18 -17.54
CA ALA A 22 11.62 -15.47 -17.34
C ALA A 22 12.41 -15.47 -16.04
N ILE A 23 12.13 -16.43 -15.17
CA ILE A 23 12.80 -16.63 -13.87
C ILE A 23 13.59 -17.93 -13.97
N GLU A 24 14.93 -17.82 -13.98
CA GLU A 24 15.83 -18.95 -14.02
C GLU A 24 16.55 -19.10 -12.66
N GLN A 25 16.63 -20.33 -12.16
CA GLN A 25 17.35 -20.67 -10.93
C GLN A 25 18.33 -21.83 -11.19
N SER A 26 19.13 -22.19 -10.19
CA SER A 26 20.00 -23.38 -10.29
C SER A 26 19.15 -24.61 -10.64
N GLY A 27 19.28 -25.12 -11.86
CA GLY A 27 18.47 -26.22 -12.40
C GLY A 27 17.56 -25.84 -13.57
N GLY A 28 17.63 -24.61 -14.05
CA GLY A 28 16.95 -24.15 -15.26
C GLY A 28 15.76 -23.22 -15.04
N LEU A 29 14.93 -23.08 -16.05
CA LEU A 29 13.75 -22.21 -16.05
C LEU A 29 12.74 -22.67 -15.00
N ARG A 30 12.37 -21.77 -14.08
CA ARG A 30 11.36 -22.01 -13.04
C ARG A 30 9.99 -21.48 -13.41
N GLY A 31 9.92 -20.44 -14.23
CA GLY A 31 8.65 -19.87 -14.65
C GLY A 31 8.78 -18.83 -15.74
N LEU A 32 7.72 -18.72 -16.51
CA LEU A 32 7.45 -17.62 -17.43
C LEU A 32 6.17 -16.95 -16.97
N ILE A 33 6.23 -15.67 -16.62
CA ILE A 33 5.09 -14.93 -16.12
C ILE A 33 4.82 -13.79 -17.10
N PRO A 34 3.64 -13.76 -17.77
CA PRO A 34 3.28 -12.64 -18.64
C PRO A 34 3.44 -11.30 -17.89
N LEU A 35 4.03 -10.31 -18.53
CA LEU A 35 4.26 -9.01 -17.89
C LEU A 35 2.94 -8.32 -17.50
N GLU A 36 1.90 -8.51 -18.27
CA GLU A 36 0.54 -8.01 -18.01
C GLU A 36 -0.08 -8.55 -16.72
N ASP A 37 0.40 -9.71 -16.22
CA ASP A 37 -0.05 -10.33 -14.98
C ASP A 37 0.72 -9.82 -13.74
N ILE A 38 1.75 -8.98 -13.92
CA ILE A 38 2.61 -8.52 -12.82
C ILE A 38 2.27 -7.07 -12.46
N TRP A 39 1.90 -6.86 -11.21
CA TRP A 39 1.70 -5.51 -10.67
C TRP A 39 2.96 -4.98 -9.98
N VAL A 40 3.56 -5.80 -9.12
CA VAL A 40 4.78 -5.49 -8.39
C VAL A 40 5.69 -6.71 -8.39
N LEU A 41 6.97 -6.50 -8.64
CA LEU A 41 8.06 -7.45 -8.46
C LEU A 41 8.89 -7.04 -7.25
N ILE A 42 8.99 -7.92 -6.25
CA ILE A 42 9.82 -7.73 -5.05
C ILE A 42 11.06 -8.60 -5.17
N ILE A 43 12.23 -8.00 -5.22
CA ILE A 43 13.51 -8.69 -5.27
C ILE A 43 14.14 -8.62 -3.89
N GLU A 44 14.00 -9.70 -3.11
CA GLU A 44 14.52 -9.81 -1.75
C GLU A 44 15.95 -10.34 -1.69
N THR A 45 16.29 -11.24 -2.62
CA THR A 45 17.65 -11.80 -2.65
C THR A 45 18.65 -10.84 -3.27
N HIS A 46 19.81 -10.69 -2.65
CA HIS A 46 20.95 -9.91 -3.21
C HIS A 46 21.70 -10.67 -4.31
N GLN A 47 21.34 -11.92 -4.58
CA GLN A 47 21.98 -12.75 -5.60
C GLN A 47 21.11 -12.85 -6.87
N ALA A 48 20.12 -11.98 -7.02
CA ALA A 48 19.39 -11.85 -8.28
C ALA A 48 20.21 -11.10 -9.32
N GLN A 49 20.21 -11.62 -10.54
CA GLN A 49 20.75 -10.95 -11.73
C GLN A 49 19.58 -10.53 -12.60
N VAL A 50 19.49 -9.25 -12.94
CA VAL A 50 18.38 -8.72 -13.74
C VAL A 50 18.96 -8.05 -14.98
N THR A 51 18.53 -8.46 -16.16
CA THR A 51 18.96 -7.79 -17.39
C THR A 51 18.37 -6.39 -17.49
N THR A 52 19.11 -5.44 -18.05
CA THR A 52 18.60 -4.08 -18.30
C THR A 52 17.37 -4.08 -19.22
N ALA A 53 17.30 -5.03 -20.15
CA ALA A 53 16.12 -5.24 -20.99
C ALA A 53 14.89 -5.60 -20.16
N ALA A 54 15.04 -6.46 -19.14
CA ALA A 54 13.94 -6.81 -18.24
C ALA A 54 13.49 -5.60 -17.40
N LEU A 55 14.42 -4.84 -16.83
CA LEU A 55 14.09 -3.62 -16.08
C LEU A 55 13.34 -2.61 -16.96
N SER A 56 13.89 -2.33 -18.16
CA SER A 56 13.29 -1.39 -19.10
C SER A 56 11.87 -1.81 -19.53
N ARG A 57 11.69 -3.11 -19.81
CA ARG A 57 10.38 -3.62 -20.23
C ARG A 57 9.37 -3.58 -19.08
N MET A 58 9.75 -3.98 -17.87
CA MET A 58 8.88 -3.91 -16.68
C MET A 58 8.43 -2.46 -16.40
N VAL A 59 9.35 -1.50 -16.51
CA VAL A 59 9.01 -0.08 -16.33
C VAL A 59 8.04 0.40 -17.41
N ALA A 60 8.23 0.01 -18.68
CA ALA A 60 7.34 0.37 -19.78
C ALA A 60 5.91 -0.18 -19.58
N GLU A 61 5.79 -1.37 -18.99
CA GLU A 61 4.48 -1.97 -18.63
C GLU A 61 3.93 -1.42 -17.29
N GLY A 62 4.62 -0.47 -16.67
CA GLY A 62 4.19 0.13 -15.41
C GLY A 62 4.33 -0.78 -14.19
N ILE A 63 5.13 -1.85 -14.27
CA ILE A 63 5.41 -2.75 -13.15
C ILE A 63 6.32 -2.04 -12.15
N GLY A 64 5.94 -2.01 -10.87
CA GLY A 64 6.82 -1.55 -9.80
C GLY A 64 7.87 -2.61 -9.48
N VAL A 65 9.17 -2.26 -9.52
CA VAL A 65 10.22 -3.19 -9.08
C VAL A 65 10.83 -2.70 -7.77
N MET A 66 10.62 -3.49 -6.72
CA MET A 66 11.04 -3.19 -5.37
C MET A 66 12.30 -3.99 -5.02
N PHE A 67 13.27 -3.33 -4.41
CA PHE A 67 14.50 -3.94 -3.91
C PHE A 67 14.51 -3.91 -2.39
N CYS A 68 15.09 -4.96 -1.77
CA CYS A 68 15.23 -5.05 -0.32
C CYS A 68 16.68 -4.93 0.12
N GLY A 69 16.89 -4.39 1.32
CA GLY A 69 18.17 -4.33 1.98
C GLY A 69 18.62 -5.68 2.59
N LYS A 70 19.78 -5.68 3.26
CA LYS A 70 20.29 -6.88 3.97
C LYS A 70 19.41 -7.33 5.14
N ASP A 71 18.62 -6.42 5.66
CA ASP A 71 17.59 -6.64 6.68
C ASP A 71 16.26 -7.11 6.10
N HIS A 72 16.23 -7.42 4.80
CA HIS A 72 15.04 -7.75 4.02
C HIS A 72 13.98 -6.65 3.91
N MET A 73 14.23 -5.47 4.49
CA MET A 73 13.29 -4.35 4.35
C MET A 73 13.39 -3.71 2.97
N PRO A 74 12.26 -3.41 2.32
CA PRO A 74 12.25 -2.67 1.06
C PRO A 74 12.91 -1.30 1.22
N ASN A 75 13.94 -1.03 0.41
CA ASN A 75 14.74 0.20 0.47
C ASN A 75 14.92 0.90 -0.88
N GLY A 76 14.46 0.29 -1.97
CA GLY A 76 14.52 0.84 -3.31
C GLY A 76 13.29 0.50 -4.13
N LEU A 77 12.88 1.43 -5.00
CA LEU A 77 11.75 1.27 -5.90
C LEU A 77 12.08 1.85 -7.27
N LEU A 78 12.00 1.03 -8.30
CA LEU A 78 12.11 1.47 -9.69
C LEU A 78 10.71 1.83 -10.20
N LEU A 79 10.57 3.05 -10.68
CA LEU A 79 9.34 3.63 -11.19
C LEU A 79 9.54 4.20 -12.60
N PRO A 80 8.49 4.26 -13.44
CA PRO A 80 8.58 4.90 -14.74
C PRO A 80 8.76 6.42 -14.62
N LEU A 81 9.59 7.01 -15.49
CA LEU A 81 9.85 8.46 -15.52
C LEU A 81 8.68 9.29 -16.06
N GLY A 82 7.82 8.72 -16.88
CA GLY A 82 6.76 9.47 -17.56
C GLY A 82 5.56 8.58 -17.86
N ALA A 83 4.99 7.97 -16.83
CA ALA A 83 3.93 6.97 -17.00
C ALA A 83 2.58 7.54 -17.43
N HIS A 84 2.32 8.86 -17.26
CA HIS A 84 1.02 9.44 -17.53
C HIS A 84 1.07 10.63 -18.47
N SER A 85 0.31 10.57 -19.58
CA SER A 85 0.30 11.60 -20.63
C SER A 85 -0.14 13.00 -20.16
N ARG A 86 -0.87 13.08 -19.04
CA ARG A 86 -1.33 14.33 -18.43
C ARG A 86 -0.60 14.66 -17.13
N HIS A 87 0.61 14.14 -16.92
CA HIS A 87 1.34 14.32 -15.66
C HIS A 87 1.44 15.81 -15.24
N ALA A 88 1.85 16.70 -16.14
CA ALA A 88 2.00 18.12 -15.82
C ALA A 88 0.67 18.75 -15.35
N ALA A 89 -0.43 18.49 -16.04
CA ALA A 89 -1.74 19.02 -15.66
C ALA A 89 -2.22 18.45 -14.30
N ILE A 90 -1.94 17.17 -14.02
CA ILE A 90 -2.29 16.58 -12.72
C ILE A 90 -1.48 17.21 -11.59
N VAL A 91 -0.20 17.48 -11.82
CA VAL A 91 0.66 18.16 -10.84
C VAL A 91 0.19 19.59 -10.61
N GLU A 92 -0.19 20.33 -11.65
CA GLU A 92 -0.77 21.68 -11.51
C GLU A 92 -2.05 21.64 -10.67
N ASP A 93 -2.98 20.73 -10.98
CA ASP A 93 -4.21 20.54 -10.20
C ASP A 93 -3.90 20.21 -8.74
N GLN A 94 -2.92 19.31 -8.50
CA GLN A 94 -2.48 18.93 -7.15
C GLN A 94 -1.89 20.12 -6.37
N LEU A 95 -1.07 20.93 -6.99
CA LEU A 95 -0.47 22.11 -6.36
C LEU A 95 -1.49 23.21 -6.08
N ALA A 96 -2.55 23.27 -6.89
CA ALA A 96 -3.64 24.23 -6.76
C ALA A 96 -4.69 23.84 -5.70
N ILE A 97 -4.60 22.65 -5.06
CA ILE A 97 -5.57 22.21 -4.04
C ILE A 97 -5.65 23.26 -2.92
N SER A 98 -6.84 23.81 -2.72
CA SER A 98 -7.07 24.81 -1.67
C SER A 98 -6.91 24.23 -0.26
N LYS A 99 -6.46 25.04 0.69
CA LYS A 99 -6.31 24.61 2.09
C LYS A 99 -7.59 24.04 2.72
N PRO A 100 -8.80 24.63 2.46
CA PRO A 100 -10.04 24.01 2.94
C PRO A 100 -10.30 22.61 2.37
N LEU A 101 -10.01 22.40 1.07
CA LEU A 101 -10.16 21.09 0.45
C LEU A 101 -9.16 20.08 1.01
N GLN A 102 -7.87 20.46 1.16
CA GLN A 102 -6.85 19.63 1.80
C GLN A 102 -7.31 19.13 3.18
N LYS A 103 -7.82 20.05 4.02
CA LYS A 103 -8.32 19.71 5.36
C LYS A 103 -9.50 18.74 5.34
N ARG A 104 -10.43 18.89 4.39
CA ARG A 104 -11.58 17.97 4.25
C ARG A 104 -11.16 16.59 3.71
N LEU A 105 -10.23 16.56 2.74
CA LEU A 105 -9.67 15.30 2.25
C LEU A 105 -8.95 14.54 3.36
N TRP A 106 -8.10 15.23 4.12
CA TRP A 106 -7.42 14.64 5.27
C TRP A 106 -8.38 14.12 6.34
N GLN A 107 -9.42 14.88 6.65
CA GLN A 107 -10.48 14.44 7.56
C GLN A 107 -11.07 13.09 7.12
N LYS A 108 -11.40 12.93 5.83
CA LYS A 108 -11.93 11.66 5.30
C LYS A 108 -10.93 10.52 5.42
N VAL A 109 -9.67 10.76 5.09
CA VAL A 109 -8.59 9.75 5.22
C VAL A 109 -8.47 9.28 6.67
N VAL A 110 -8.41 10.21 7.63
CA VAL A 110 -8.31 9.88 9.07
C VAL A 110 -9.56 9.14 9.56
N GLN A 111 -10.75 9.59 9.15
CA GLN A 111 -12.00 8.89 9.51
C GLN A 111 -12.01 7.46 8.97
N ALA A 112 -11.62 7.25 7.72
CA ALA A 112 -11.54 5.92 7.11
C ALA A 112 -10.51 5.04 7.84
N LYS A 113 -9.32 5.56 8.13
CA LYS A 113 -8.31 4.85 8.94
C LYS A 113 -8.88 4.38 10.28
N ILE A 114 -9.49 5.29 11.04
CA ILE A 114 -10.01 4.97 12.38
C ILE A 114 -11.17 3.97 12.28
N ASN A 115 -12.07 4.11 11.30
CA ASN A 115 -13.15 3.15 11.06
C ASN A 115 -12.58 1.76 10.70
N ASN A 116 -11.53 1.70 9.90
CA ASN A 116 -10.87 0.46 9.53
C ASN A 116 -10.10 -0.16 10.71
N GLN A 117 -9.54 0.64 11.60
CA GLN A 117 -8.99 0.17 12.88
C GLN A 117 -10.08 -0.45 13.75
N ALA A 118 -11.24 0.19 13.86
CA ALA A 118 -12.38 -0.36 14.59
C ALA A 118 -12.87 -1.67 13.98
N ALA A 119 -12.99 -1.72 12.64
CA ALA A 119 -13.38 -2.93 11.92
C ALA A 119 -12.38 -4.08 12.14
N ALA A 120 -11.07 -3.82 12.00
CA ALA A 120 -10.01 -4.81 12.23
C ALA A 120 -10.05 -5.34 13.68
N LEU A 121 -10.25 -4.45 14.65
CA LEU A 121 -10.38 -4.85 16.06
C LEU A 121 -11.60 -5.74 16.29
N SER A 122 -12.76 -5.38 15.74
CA SER A 122 -13.98 -6.21 15.80
C SER A 122 -13.78 -7.59 15.17
N LEU A 123 -13.07 -7.66 14.03
CA LEU A 123 -12.77 -8.92 13.35
C LEU A 123 -11.83 -9.84 14.14
N THR A 124 -11.12 -9.31 15.15
CA THR A 124 -10.36 -10.11 16.13
C THR A 124 -11.16 -10.46 17.38
N GLY A 125 -12.47 -10.18 17.40
CA GLY A 125 -13.37 -10.48 18.52
C GLY A 125 -13.27 -9.50 19.69
N LYS A 126 -12.69 -8.31 19.48
CA LYS A 126 -12.49 -7.30 20.53
C LYS A 126 -13.47 -6.14 20.43
N ASP A 127 -13.72 -5.45 21.54
CA ASP A 127 -14.61 -4.28 21.55
C ASP A 127 -13.95 -3.08 20.84
N ALA A 128 -14.61 -2.63 19.79
CA ALA A 128 -14.19 -1.50 18.96
C ALA A 128 -15.01 -0.22 19.19
N SER A 129 -15.97 -0.23 20.11
CA SER A 129 -16.93 0.87 20.33
C SER A 129 -16.23 2.21 20.60
N LYS A 130 -15.19 2.20 21.44
CA LYS A 130 -14.39 3.39 21.74
C LYS A 130 -13.70 3.96 20.52
N ILE A 131 -13.12 3.11 19.66
CA ILE A 131 -12.43 3.56 18.43
C ILE A 131 -13.44 4.16 17.45
N PHE A 132 -14.62 3.54 17.35
CA PHE A 132 -15.71 4.04 16.50
C PHE A 132 -16.19 5.44 16.94
N GLU A 133 -16.32 5.70 18.24
CA GLU A 133 -16.68 7.03 18.74
C GLU A 133 -15.61 8.08 18.45
N ILE A 134 -14.32 7.72 18.49
CA ILE A 134 -13.23 8.62 18.11
C ILE A 134 -13.35 9.05 16.64
N SER A 135 -13.72 8.14 15.73
CA SER A 135 -13.84 8.46 14.30
C SER A 135 -14.88 9.53 14.01
N LYS A 136 -16.02 9.52 14.74
CA LYS A 136 -17.09 10.52 14.61
C LYS A 136 -16.65 11.92 15.05
N ALA A 137 -15.65 12.01 15.93
CA ALA A 137 -15.14 13.27 16.49
C ALA A 137 -14.00 13.90 15.67
N VAL A 138 -13.63 13.33 14.50
CA VAL A 138 -12.58 13.87 13.63
C VAL A 138 -13.08 15.15 12.97
N LEU A 139 -12.43 16.26 13.28
CA LEU A 139 -12.71 17.57 12.68
C LEU A 139 -11.92 17.78 11.38
N SER A 140 -12.32 18.78 10.59
CA SER A 140 -11.62 19.17 9.37
C SER A 140 -10.13 19.44 9.62
N GLY A 141 -9.26 18.68 8.93
CA GLY A 141 -7.80 18.72 9.11
C GLY A 141 -7.30 18.02 10.36
N ASP A 142 -8.15 17.23 11.03
CA ASP A 142 -7.86 16.54 12.31
C ASP A 142 -7.18 17.42 13.36
N THR A 143 -7.68 18.64 13.53
CA THR A 143 -7.08 19.65 14.40
C THR A 143 -6.98 19.26 15.88
N THR A 144 -7.72 18.23 16.29
CA THR A 144 -7.70 17.66 17.64
C THR A 144 -6.87 16.35 17.74
N ASN A 145 -6.12 16.01 16.67
CA ASN A 145 -5.23 14.84 16.60
C ASN A 145 -5.92 13.53 17.01
N ARG A 146 -7.14 13.32 16.50
CA ARG A 146 -7.92 12.10 16.77
C ARG A 146 -7.27 10.86 16.19
N GLU A 147 -6.51 11.01 15.11
CA GLU A 147 -5.69 9.96 14.54
C GLU A 147 -4.76 9.32 15.57
N SER A 148 -3.96 10.14 16.27
CA SER A 148 -3.02 9.66 17.28
C SER A 148 -3.73 9.06 18.50
N VAL A 149 -4.84 9.66 18.95
CA VAL A 149 -5.66 9.17 20.05
C VAL A 149 -6.22 7.79 19.72
N ALA A 150 -6.79 7.61 18.52
CA ALA A 150 -7.33 6.35 18.05
C ALA A 150 -6.24 5.29 17.91
N ALA A 151 -5.10 5.63 17.29
CA ALA A 151 -3.97 4.71 17.12
C ALA A 151 -3.44 4.19 18.45
N SER A 152 -3.29 5.05 19.47
CA SER A 152 -2.84 4.65 20.80
C SER A 152 -3.82 3.67 21.45
N ALA A 153 -5.13 3.95 21.39
CA ALA A 153 -6.15 3.08 21.96
C ALA A 153 -6.25 1.75 21.19
N TYR A 154 -6.19 1.82 19.85
CA TYR A 154 -6.27 0.68 18.95
C TYR A 154 -5.12 -0.31 19.16
N PHE A 155 -3.86 0.14 19.10
CA PHE A 155 -2.72 -0.77 19.22
C PHE A 155 -2.59 -1.40 20.58
N LYS A 156 -3.04 -0.73 21.64
CA LYS A 156 -3.11 -1.31 22.99
C LYS A 156 -3.98 -2.56 23.02
N GLU A 157 -5.08 -2.55 22.30
CA GLU A 157 -6.00 -3.68 22.21
C GLU A 157 -5.58 -4.68 21.12
N MET A 158 -5.12 -4.19 19.96
CA MET A 158 -4.82 -5.03 18.79
C MET A 158 -3.57 -5.90 19.00
N LEU A 159 -2.55 -5.40 19.70
CA LEU A 159 -1.26 -6.05 19.87
C LEU A 159 -1.05 -6.55 21.32
N PRO A 160 -1.44 -7.78 21.65
CA PRO A 160 -1.42 -8.27 23.04
C PRO A 160 -0.01 -8.47 23.62
N LEU A 161 1.03 -8.55 22.76
CA LEU A 161 2.41 -8.86 23.18
C LEU A 161 3.36 -7.66 23.04
N GLY A 162 2.86 -6.45 23.05
CA GLY A 162 3.73 -5.27 22.95
C GLY A 162 3.09 -4.06 22.28
N SER A 163 3.93 -3.10 21.96
CA SER A 163 3.51 -1.88 21.25
C SER A 163 3.76 -1.98 19.75
N ARG A 164 3.20 -1.03 18.97
CA ARG A 164 3.45 -0.92 17.54
C ARG A 164 4.95 -0.78 17.19
N ARG A 165 5.73 -0.11 18.03
CA ARG A 165 7.15 0.20 17.78
C ARG A 165 8.11 -0.78 18.44
N GLU A 166 7.68 -1.41 19.52
CA GLU A 166 8.50 -2.30 20.34
C GLU A 166 7.72 -3.59 20.59
N GLY A 167 8.31 -4.71 20.25
CA GLY A 167 7.69 -6.01 20.45
C GLY A 167 7.71 -6.89 19.21
N PRO A 168 7.19 -8.10 19.33
CA PRO A 168 7.34 -9.14 18.32
C PRO A 168 6.62 -8.83 17.00
N TYR A 169 5.66 -7.91 16.98
CA TYR A 169 4.90 -7.55 15.77
C TYR A 169 5.55 -6.44 14.94
N SER A 170 6.49 -5.67 15.51
CA SER A 170 7.01 -4.45 14.90
C SER A 170 7.62 -4.69 13.51
N TYR A 171 8.45 -5.71 13.36
CA TYR A 171 9.09 -6.02 12.08
C TYR A 171 8.10 -6.41 10.98
N ALA A 172 7.10 -7.24 11.33
CA ALA A 172 6.07 -7.66 10.37
C ALA A 172 5.19 -6.48 9.93
N LEU A 173 4.79 -5.62 10.87
CA LEU A 173 4.03 -4.41 10.59
C LEU A 173 4.83 -3.43 9.71
N ASP A 174 6.12 -3.20 10.03
CA ASP A 174 6.99 -2.32 9.26
C ASP A 174 7.20 -2.84 7.83
N TYR A 175 7.44 -4.15 7.68
CA TYR A 175 7.56 -4.77 6.37
C TYR A 175 6.27 -4.64 5.56
N GLY A 176 5.13 -5.02 6.13
CA GLY A 176 3.84 -4.95 5.43
C GLY A 176 3.45 -3.53 5.04
N TYR A 177 3.69 -2.54 5.90
CA TYR A 177 3.46 -1.14 5.56
C TYR A 177 4.42 -0.64 4.48
N THR A 178 5.67 -1.09 4.49
CA THR A 178 6.63 -0.69 3.45
C THR A 178 6.26 -1.30 2.09
N VAL A 179 5.77 -2.54 2.07
CA VAL A 179 5.22 -3.17 0.86
C VAL A 179 4.01 -2.38 0.34
N LEU A 180 3.03 -2.08 1.19
CA LEU A 180 1.88 -1.25 0.83
C LEU A 180 2.30 0.12 0.29
N ARG A 181 3.23 0.78 0.99
CA ARG A 181 3.76 2.10 0.61
C ARG A 181 4.36 2.09 -0.79
N ALA A 182 5.11 1.05 -1.13
CA ALA A 182 5.71 0.92 -2.46
C ALA A 182 4.66 0.65 -3.55
N GLY A 183 3.65 -0.18 -3.27
CA GLY A 183 2.54 -0.40 -4.20
C GLY A 183 1.72 0.87 -4.46
N ILE A 184 1.38 1.63 -3.42
CA ILE A 184 0.69 2.92 -3.55
C ILE A 184 1.58 3.93 -4.31
N GLY A 185 2.89 3.96 -4.01
CA GLY A 185 3.86 4.81 -4.71
C GLY A 185 3.90 4.52 -6.21
N ARG A 186 3.96 3.24 -6.58
CA ARG A 186 3.86 2.79 -7.97
C ARG A 186 2.56 3.26 -8.63
N ALA A 187 1.43 3.04 -7.99
CA ALA A 187 0.13 3.40 -8.54
C ALA A 187 -0.03 4.93 -8.66
N ALA A 188 0.46 5.69 -7.68
CA ALA A 188 0.43 7.16 -7.70
C ALA A 188 1.26 7.73 -8.86
N VAL A 189 2.49 7.23 -9.08
CA VAL A 189 3.32 7.65 -10.21
C VAL A 189 2.67 7.26 -11.55
N ALA A 190 2.16 6.03 -11.66
CA ALA A 190 1.46 5.59 -12.86
C ALA A 190 0.20 6.43 -13.16
N SER A 191 -0.45 6.97 -12.14
CA SER A 191 -1.60 7.87 -12.25
C SER A 191 -1.22 9.36 -12.44
N GLY A 192 0.07 9.68 -12.54
CA GLY A 192 0.57 11.03 -12.81
C GLY A 192 0.68 11.95 -11.59
N TRP A 193 0.54 11.45 -10.36
CA TRP A 193 0.66 12.24 -9.14
C TRP A 193 2.12 12.56 -8.78
N LEU A 194 2.37 13.72 -8.22
CA LEU A 194 3.64 14.09 -7.59
C LEU A 194 3.68 13.53 -6.17
N VAL A 195 4.36 12.41 -5.97
CA VAL A 195 4.35 11.65 -4.70
C VAL A 195 4.96 12.40 -3.53
N SER A 196 5.85 13.36 -3.77
CA SER A 196 6.46 14.20 -2.74
C SER A 196 5.51 15.29 -2.19
N ARG A 197 4.39 15.56 -2.86
CA ARG A 197 3.43 16.58 -2.44
C ARG A 197 2.19 15.95 -1.83
N GLY A 198 2.13 15.88 -0.50
CA GLY A 198 1.00 15.33 0.24
C GLY A 198 -0.23 16.24 0.31
N ILE A 199 -1.33 15.66 0.74
CA ILE A 199 -2.57 16.35 1.13
C ILE A 199 -2.36 16.99 2.51
N HIS A 200 -1.72 16.25 3.42
CA HIS A 200 -1.47 16.63 4.80
C HIS A 200 0.03 16.61 5.13
N HIS A 201 0.70 15.49 4.91
CA HIS A 201 2.14 15.39 5.16
C HIS A 201 2.93 16.36 4.26
N ALA A 202 3.87 17.07 4.87
CA ALA A 202 4.69 18.10 4.22
C ALA A 202 6.14 18.10 4.72
N ASN A 203 6.69 16.92 5.01
CA ASN A 203 8.07 16.79 5.43
C ASN A 203 9.01 16.94 4.22
N ASN A 204 9.89 17.94 4.25
CA ASN A 204 10.82 18.26 3.16
C ASN A 204 11.85 17.15 2.88
N LEU A 205 12.09 16.27 3.83
CA LEU A 205 13.02 15.12 3.69
C LEU A 205 12.31 13.86 3.18
N ASN A 206 10.99 13.90 3.03
CA ASN A 206 10.20 12.74 2.61
C ASN A 206 9.78 12.86 1.14
N ALA A 207 10.28 11.95 0.32
CA ALA A 207 9.93 11.90 -1.09
C ALA A 207 8.52 11.35 -1.37
N PHE A 208 7.82 10.82 -0.36
CA PHE A 208 6.56 10.07 -0.50
C PHE A 208 5.43 10.61 0.38
N ASN A 209 5.38 11.93 0.62
CA ASN A 209 4.36 12.56 1.47
C ASN A 209 2.91 12.19 1.06
N LEU A 210 2.59 12.17 -0.25
CA LEU A 210 1.27 11.79 -0.74
C LEU A 210 0.96 10.32 -0.45
N VAL A 211 1.94 9.45 -0.65
CA VAL A 211 1.78 8.02 -0.40
C VAL A 211 1.54 7.75 1.08
N ASP A 212 2.23 8.50 1.96
CA ASP A 212 2.04 8.41 3.41
C ASP A 212 0.67 8.93 3.87
N ASP A 213 0.04 9.84 3.10
CA ASP A 213 -1.36 10.21 3.31
C ASP A 213 -2.32 9.10 2.89
N LEU A 214 -2.12 8.54 1.70
CA LEU A 214 -3.06 7.59 1.07
C LEU A 214 -2.95 6.16 1.64
N ILE A 215 -1.85 5.80 2.29
CA ILE A 215 -1.69 4.48 2.91
C ILE A 215 -2.55 4.31 4.16
N GLU A 216 -2.92 5.40 4.83
CA GLU A 216 -3.50 5.34 6.16
C GLU A 216 -4.77 4.48 6.25
N PRO A 217 -5.73 4.53 5.31
CA PRO A 217 -6.91 3.67 5.34
C PRO A 217 -6.61 2.18 5.10
N PHE A 218 -5.46 1.85 4.49
CA PHE A 218 -5.06 0.46 4.20
C PHE A 218 -4.24 -0.19 5.30
N ARG A 219 -3.57 0.59 6.18
CA ARG A 219 -2.73 0.03 7.26
C ARG A 219 -3.46 -1.03 8.09
N PRO A 220 -4.75 -0.86 8.46
CA PRO A 220 -5.47 -1.85 9.26
C PRO A 220 -5.65 -3.21 8.56
N VAL A 221 -5.51 -3.31 7.23
CA VAL A 221 -5.48 -4.60 6.52
C VAL A 221 -4.21 -5.39 6.90
N VAL A 222 -3.05 -4.71 6.94
CA VAL A 222 -1.79 -5.32 7.38
C VAL A 222 -1.87 -5.69 8.86
N ASP A 223 -2.43 -4.82 9.70
CA ASP A 223 -2.58 -5.08 11.13
C ASP A 223 -3.39 -6.36 11.37
N LEU A 224 -4.52 -6.47 10.65
CA LEU A 224 -5.40 -7.63 10.73
C LEU A 224 -4.69 -8.91 10.24
N LEU A 225 -3.96 -8.82 9.12
CA LEU A 225 -3.18 -9.93 8.57
C LEU A 225 -2.12 -10.41 9.56
N VAL A 226 -1.35 -9.48 10.13
CA VAL A 226 -0.29 -9.80 11.11
C VAL A 226 -0.86 -10.50 12.34
N VAL A 227 -2.00 -10.05 12.85
CA VAL A 227 -2.58 -10.61 14.08
C VAL A 227 -3.30 -11.93 13.81
N GLN A 228 -4.11 -12.05 12.74
CA GLN A 228 -4.88 -13.25 12.47
C GLN A 228 -4.01 -14.43 11.99
N GLU A 229 -2.97 -14.14 11.20
CA GLU A 229 -2.04 -15.18 10.72
C GLU A 229 -0.89 -15.43 11.73
N GLY A 230 -0.84 -14.70 12.85
CA GLY A 230 0.21 -14.85 13.85
C GLY A 230 1.61 -14.51 13.32
N LEU A 231 1.73 -13.51 12.47
CA LEU A 231 2.99 -13.11 11.84
C LEU A 231 3.81 -12.23 12.79
N TYR A 232 4.54 -12.83 13.71
CA TYR A 232 5.36 -12.11 14.69
C TYR A 232 6.74 -12.78 14.86
N GLY A 233 7.69 -12.04 15.45
CA GLY A 233 9.06 -12.48 15.63
C GLY A 233 9.93 -12.19 14.39
N GLU A 234 10.63 -13.20 13.89
CA GLU A 234 11.54 -13.04 12.75
C GLU A 234 10.78 -12.93 11.42
N LEU A 235 11.29 -12.10 10.52
CA LEU A 235 10.81 -11.98 9.14
C LEU A 235 11.29 -13.17 8.28
N THR A 236 10.75 -14.36 8.54
CA THR A 236 11.06 -15.53 7.71
C THR A 236 10.57 -15.35 6.26
N PRO A 237 11.08 -16.12 5.28
CA PRO A 237 10.58 -16.06 3.91
C PRO A 237 9.06 -16.22 3.80
N ASP A 238 8.45 -17.09 4.60
CA ASP A 238 7.00 -17.33 4.60
C ASP A 238 6.24 -16.12 5.15
N VAL A 239 6.73 -15.49 6.23
CA VAL A 239 6.15 -14.26 6.79
C VAL A 239 6.19 -13.14 5.75
N ARG A 240 7.33 -12.94 5.09
CA ARG A 240 7.46 -11.90 4.05
C ARG A 240 6.55 -12.16 2.85
N LYS A 241 6.45 -13.43 2.42
CA LYS A 241 5.55 -13.84 1.33
C LYS A 241 4.08 -13.59 1.69
N ALA A 242 3.67 -13.92 2.92
CA ALA A 242 2.32 -13.63 3.41
C ALA A 242 2.04 -12.12 3.39
N LEU A 243 2.96 -11.30 3.89
CA LEU A 243 2.80 -9.83 3.91
C LEU A 243 2.83 -9.22 2.51
N ALA A 244 3.65 -9.75 1.58
CA ALA A 244 3.69 -9.31 0.20
C ALA A 244 2.38 -9.57 -0.56
N SER A 245 1.57 -10.54 -0.12
CA SER A 245 0.26 -10.82 -0.71
C SER A 245 -0.85 -9.87 -0.25
N VAL A 246 -0.54 -8.82 0.53
CA VAL A 246 -1.52 -7.84 1.04
C VAL A 246 -2.39 -7.23 -0.06
N PHE A 247 -1.87 -7.08 -1.27
CA PHE A 247 -2.60 -6.52 -2.41
C PHE A 247 -3.72 -7.42 -2.94
N GLU A 248 -3.70 -8.70 -2.60
CA GLU A 248 -4.66 -9.71 -3.06
C GLU A 248 -5.89 -9.83 -2.15
N TYR A 249 -5.85 -9.22 -0.95
CA TYR A 249 -6.96 -9.29 0.00
C TYR A 249 -8.14 -8.42 -0.42
N GLU A 250 -9.33 -8.88 -0.05
CA GLU A 250 -10.59 -8.18 -0.30
C GLU A 250 -10.77 -6.99 0.64
N VAL A 251 -11.21 -5.87 0.06
CA VAL A 251 -11.71 -4.70 0.75
C VAL A 251 -12.98 -4.23 0.06
N ARG A 252 -13.78 -3.38 0.72
CA ARG A 252 -14.96 -2.78 0.12
C ARG A 252 -14.69 -1.32 -0.20
N VAL A 253 -15.05 -0.87 -1.40
CA VAL A 253 -15.04 0.55 -1.78
C VAL A 253 -16.39 0.88 -2.38
N SER A 254 -17.09 1.87 -1.85
CA SER A 254 -18.42 2.30 -2.34
C SER A 254 -19.41 1.14 -2.50
N GLY A 255 -19.42 0.19 -1.55
CA GLY A 255 -20.30 -0.98 -1.55
C GLY A 255 -19.84 -2.17 -2.40
N GLN A 256 -18.80 -2.02 -3.21
CA GLN A 256 -18.25 -3.09 -4.07
C GLN A 256 -17.02 -3.75 -3.42
N ILE A 257 -16.95 -5.08 -3.50
CA ILE A 257 -15.80 -5.86 -3.03
C ILE A 257 -14.76 -5.94 -4.15
N MET A 258 -13.51 -5.65 -3.82
CA MET A 258 -12.39 -5.67 -4.74
C MET A 258 -11.08 -5.96 -4.00
N SER A 259 -9.98 -6.20 -4.74
CA SER A 259 -8.67 -6.35 -4.14
C SER A 259 -8.15 -5.02 -3.58
N VAL A 260 -7.25 -5.09 -2.60
CA VAL A 260 -6.49 -3.91 -2.11
C VAL A 260 -5.83 -3.19 -3.27
N GLN A 261 -5.24 -3.93 -4.24
CA GLN A 261 -4.67 -3.36 -5.45
C GLN A 261 -5.67 -2.47 -6.21
N THR A 262 -6.83 -3.01 -6.55
CA THR A 262 -7.88 -2.27 -7.28
C THR A 262 -8.41 -1.09 -6.47
N ALA A 263 -8.51 -1.25 -5.15
CA ALA A 263 -8.94 -0.18 -4.25
C ALA A 263 -7.93 0.98 -4.22
N ILE A 264 -6.62 0.71 -4.27
CA ILE A 264 -5.59 1.75 -4.38
C ILE A 264 -5.75 2.55 -5.68
N GLU A 265 -5.97 1.87 -6.81
CA GLU A 265 -6.18 2.53 -8.11
C GLU A 265 -7.46 3.36 -8.11
N MET A 266 -8.53 2.86 -7.46
CA MET A 266 -9.80 3.57 -7.31
C MET A 266 -9.67 4.79 -6.38
N GLU A 267 -8.93 4.69 -5.27
CA GLU A 267 -8.63 5.81 -4.40
C GLU A 267 -7.94 6.94 -5.16
N LEU A 268 -6.89 6.64 -5.93
CA LEU A 268 -6.15 7.62 -6.73
C LEU A 268 -7.02 8.28 -7.81
N ALA A 269 -7.85 7.50 -8.50
CA ALA A 269 -8.79 8.02 -9.50
C ALA A 269 -9.85 8.91 -8.85
N SER A 270 -10.40 8.51 -7.70
CA SER A 270 -11.39 9.27 -6.96
C SER A 270 -10.81 10.54 -6.31
N LEU A 271 -9.55 10.50 -5.87
CA LEU A 271 -8.81 11.68 -5.42
C LEU A 271 -8.73 12.73 -6.53
N ARG A 272 -8.46 12.31 -7.77
CA ARG A 272 -8.45 13.22 -8.91
C ARG A 272 -9.81 13.88 -9.11
N ASN A 273 -10.89 13.09 -9.06
CA ASN A 273 -12.25 13.62 -9.17
C ASN A 273 -12.55 14.62 -8.05
N ALA A 274 -12.11 14.32 -6.82
CA ALA A 274 -12.27 15.21 -5.67
C ALA A 274 -11.51 16.54 -5.82
N VAL A 275 -10.30 16.48 -6.41
CA VAL A 275 -9.50 17.70 -6.67
C VAL A 275 -10.15 18.54 -7.77
N ILE A 276 -10.51 17.96 -8.90
CA ILE A 276 -11.14 18.67 -10.03
C ILE A 276 -12.51 19.25 -9.63
N GLY A 277 -13.31 18.46 -8.90
CA GLY A 277 -14.64 18.86 -8.43
C GLY A 277 -14.61 19.77 -7.20
N ALA A 278 -13.44 20.03 -6.61
CA ALA A 278 -13.25 20.73 -5.34
C ALA A 278 -14.13 20.19 -4.20
N ASP A 279 -14.47 18.90 -4.27
CA ASP A 279 -15.36 18.19 -3.34
C ASP A 279 -14.71 16.94 -2.75
N ALA A 280 -14.38 16.99 -1.45
CA ALA A 280 -13.85 15.85 -0.73
C ALA A 280 -14.84 14.67 -0.65
N GLY A 281 -16.14 14.91 -0.86
CA GLY A 281 -17.18 13.86 -0.91
C GLY A 281 -16.91 12.82 -1.98
N LEU A 282 -16.24 13.19 -3.08
CA LEU A 282 -15.93 12.33 -4.20
C LEU A 282 -14.78 11.34 -3.92
N LEU A 283 -13.96 11.56 -2.87
CA LEU A 283 -12.91 10.64 -2.48
C LEU A 283 -13.50 9.33 -1.96
N GLN A 284 -13.12 8.21 -2.59
CA GLN A 284 -13.54 6.86 -2.23
C GLN A 284 -12.39 6.13 -1.54
N LEU A 285 -12.68 5.58 -0.36
CA LEU A 285 -11.68 4.97 0.51
C LEU A 285 -12.09 3.53 0.86
N PRO A 286 -11.13 2.65 1.13
CA PRO A 286 -11.42 1.25 1.44
C PRO A 286 -12.06 1.10 2.82
N GLU A 287 -12.87 0.06 2.95
CA GLU A 287 -13.37 -0.50 4.20
C GLU A 287 -12.78 -1.90 4.38
N VAL A 288 -12.23 -2.18 5.56
CA VAL A 288 -11.67 -3.49 5.90
C VAL A 288 -12.77 -4.55 6.00
N LEU A 289 -12.51 -5.70 5.41
CA LEU A 289 -13.35 -6.90 5.44
C LEU A 289 -12.63 -8.05 6.16
N PRO A 290 -13.32 -9.15 6.51
CA PRO A 290 -12.65 -10.39 6.90
C PRO A 290 -11.63 -10.81 5.86
N LEU A 291 -10.47 -11.28 6.30
CA LEU A 291 -9.37 -11.63 5.40
C LEU A 291 -9.79 -12.75 4.43
N ARG A 292 -9.89 -12.40 3.17
CA ARG A 292 -10.13 -13.31 2.07
C ARG A 292 -9.31 -12.87 0.88
N ARG A 293 -8.59 -13.79 0.25
CA ARG A 293 -7.84 -13.49 -0.98
C ARG A 293 -8.75 -13.66 -2.19
N ILE A 294 -8.60 -12.78 -3.15
CA ILE A 294 -9.16 -12.97 -4.47
C ILE A 294 -8.34 -14.07 -5.14
N GLY A 295 -8.99 -15.21 -5.47
CA GLY A 295 -8.35 -16.29 -6.19
C GLY A 295 -8.01 -15.84 -7.62
N PHE A 296 -6.78 -16.13 -8.05
CA PHE A 296 -6.42 -16.08 -9.46
C PHE A 296 -6.79 -17.45 -10.04
N GLU A 297 -7.87 -17.54 -10.83
CA GLU A 297 -8.18 -18.71 -11.65
C GLU A 297 -7.23 -18.81 -12.85
#